data_6ad74f9b83c80ca50c2312f7b2ffa4f8
#
_entry.id   6ad74f9b83c80ca50c2312f7b2ffa4f8
#
_cell.length_a   1.000
_cell.length_b   1.000
_cell.length_c   1.000
_cell.angle_alpha   90.00
_cell.angle_beta   90.00
_cell.angle_gamma   90.00
#
_symmetry.space_group_name_H-M   'P 1'
#
loop_
_entity.id
_entity.type
_entity.pdbx_description
1 polymer ?
#
loop_
_entity_poly.entity_id
_entity_poly.type
_entity_poly.pdbx_seq_one_letter_code
_entity_poly.pdbx_strand_id
1 'polypeptide(L)'
;MVTGALRRRPLPGAPELLRELRELNVVHGIATSGRRPEIDSSLAALGVPDETVVVARGDVARAKPEPDLFLACAERLGAEPEDCYVVGDAVWDLLAARRARMLSVGLLSGGYGE
;
A
#
# COMPACT_ATOMS: atom_id res chain seq x y z
N MET A 1 -6.23 4.03 -5.59
CA MET A 1 -4.80 3.70 -5.54
C MET A 1 -4.46 3.03 -4.22
N VAL A 2 -3.63 2.05 -4.27
CA VAL A 2 -3.21 1.30 -3.09
C VAL A 2 -1.69 1.33 -3.03
N THR A 3 -1.12 1.63 -1.85
CA THR A 3 0.31 1.50 -1.63
C THR A 3 0.57 0.27 -0.77
N GLY A 4 1.54 -0.54 -1.17
CA GLY A 4 1.95 -1.70 -0.40
C GLY A 4 3.30 -1.47 0.25
N ALA A 5 3.73 -2.42 1.07
CA ALA A 5 5.07 -2.49 1.61
C ALA A 5 5.50 -1.28 2.43
N LEU A 6 4.83 -1.07 3.57
CA LEU A 6 5.36 -0.15 4.57
C LEU A 6 6.58 -0.77 5.22
N ARG A 7 7.64 0.02 5.32
CA ARG A 7 8.86 -0.33 6.01
C ARG A 7 8.93 0.41 7.33
N ARG A 8 9.91 0.08 8.18
CA ARG A 8 10.17 0.84 9.39
C ARG A 8 10.48 2.30 9.08
N ARG A 9 11.11 2.55 7.92
CA ARG A 9 11.33 3.89 7.40
C ARG A 9 10.45 4.06 6.18
N PRO A 10 9.82 5.24 6.01
CA PRO A 10 9.10 5.50 4.78
C PRO A 10 10.03 5.40 3.58
N LEU A 11 9.48 4.97 2.44
CA LEU A 11 10.22 5.02 1.19
C LEU A 11 10.54 6.48 0.85
N PRO A 12 11.69 6.73 0.20
CA PRO A 12 11.97 8.08 -0.28
C PRO A 12 10.83 8.59 -1.15
N GLY A 13 10.32 9.76 -0.82
CA GLY A 13 9.20 10.37 -1.54
C GLY A 13 7.82 9.89 -1.14
N ALA A 14 7.70 8.89 -0.26
CA ALA A 14 6.38 8.38 0.13
C ALA A 14 5.52 9.41 0.86
N PRO A 15 6.04 10.18 1.84
CA PRO A 15 5.23 11.22 2.48
C PRO A 15 4.74 12.27 1.48
N GLU A 16 5.58 12.65 0.55
CA GLU A 16 5.23 13.62 -0.49
C GLU A 16 4.16 13.08 -1.43
N LEU A 17 4.28 11.83 -1.84
CA LEU A 17 3.28 11.19 -2.69
C LEU A 17 1.92 11.16 -1.99
N LEU A 18 1.89 10.73 -0.75
CA LEU A 18 0.64 10.66 0.00
C LEU A 18 0.01 12.03 0.17
N ARG A 19 0.82 13.05 0.43
CA ARG A 19 0.31 14.42 0.53
C ARG A 19 -0.29 14.88 -0.78
N GLU A 20 0.38 14.63 -1.91
CA GLU A 20 -0.16 15.00 -3.22
C GLU A 20 -1.47 14.29 -3.52
N LEU A 21 -1.57 13.01 -3.20
CA LEU A 21 -2.80 12.27 -3.41
C LEU A 21 -3.96 12.90 -2.64
N ARG A 22 -3.71 13.34 -1.40
CA ARG A 22 -4.72 14.03 -0.61
C ARG A 22 -5.11 15.37 -1.22
N GLU A 23 -4.11 16.15 -1.65
CA GLU A 23 -4.34 17.46 -2.24
C GLU A 23 -5.14 17.37 -3.54
N LEU A 24 -4.90 16.32 -4.32
CA LEU A 24 -5.60 16.09 -5.59
C LEU A 24 -6.92 15.33 -5.41
N ASN A 25 -7.27 14.99 -4.17
CA ASN A 25 -8.47 14.22 -3.84
C ASN A 25 -8.51 12.85 -4.55
N VAL A 26 -7.35 12.23 -4.70
CA VAL A 26 -7.27 10.86 -5.24
C VAL A 26 -7.60 9.88 -4.13
N VAL A 27 -8.52 8.97 -4.39
CA VAL A 27 -8.88 7.91 -3.45
C VAL A 27 -7.69 6.97 -3.31
N HIS A 28 -7.25 6.75 -2.08
CA HIS A 28 -6.08 5.92 -1.83
C HIS A 28 -6.13 5.29 -0.43
N GLY A 29 -5.37 4.22 -0.26
CA GLY A 29 -5.22 3.55 1.02
C GLY A 29 -3.85 2.92 1.12
N ILE A 30 -3.57 2.34 2.26
CA ILE A 30 -2.29 1.69 2.55
C ILE A 30 -2.56 0.23 2.87
N ALA A 31 -1.82 -0.65 2.19
CA ALA A 31 -1.84 -2.08 2.45
C ALA A 31 -0.43 -2.51 2.84
N THR A 32 -0.29 -3.08 4.02
CA THR A 32 1.02 -3.42 4.59
C THR A 32 1.04 -4.85 5.11
N SER A 33 2.22 -5.49 4.97
CA SER A 33 2.46 -6.80 5.58
C SER A 33 2.78 -6.70 7.08
N GLY A 34 2.98 -5.50 7.58
CA GLY A 34 3.24 -5.28 9.00
C GLY A 34 2.01 -5.50 9.84
N ARG A 35 2.21 -5.74 11.12
CA ARG A 35 1.12 -5.99 12.07
C ARG A 35 0.97 -4.82 13.01
N ARG A 36 -0.26 -4.58 13.43
CA ARG A 36 -0.54 -3.62 14.51
C ARG A 36 -0.11 -4.23 15.84
N PRO A 37 0.41 -3.46 16.78
CA PRO A 37 0.64 -2.01 16.71
C PRO A 37 2.00 -1.59 16.13
N GLU A 38 2.84 -2.52 15.67
CA GLU A 38 4.20 -2.22 15.22
C GLU A 38 4.27 -1.23 14.07
N ILE A 39 3.22 -1.18 13.23
CA ILE A 39 3.20 -0.26 12.10
C ILE A 39 2.84 1.16 12.48
N ASP A 40 2.42 1.42 13.72
CA ASP A 40 1.93 2.74 14.12
C ASP A 40 2.99 3.83 13.96
N SER A 41 4.24 3.52 14.30
CA SER A 41 5.32 4.49 14.13
C SER A 41 5.60 4.78 12.66
N SER A 42 5.51 3.77 11.80
CA SER A 42 5.69 3.96 10.37
C SER A 42 4.58 4.81 9.77
N LEU A 43 3.35 4.59 10.20
CA LEU A 43 2.21 5.40 9.75
C LEU A 43 2.36 6.84 10.20
N ALA A 44 2.80 7.06 11.44
CA ALA A 44 3.05 8.41 11.94
C ALA A 44 4.16 9.11 11.13
N ALA A 45 5.22 8.38 10.78
CA ALA A 45 6.31 8.93 9.98
C ALA A 45 5.85 9.31 8.57
N LEU A 46 4.83 8.62 8.03
CA LEU A 46 4.25 8.96 6.73
C LEU A 46 3.30 10.15 6.80
N GLY A 47 2.94 10.61 8.00
CA GLY A 47 1.98 11.69 8.15
C GLY A 47 0.56 11.29 7.75
N VAL A 48 0.20 10.04 8.00
CA VAL A 48 -1.09 9.48 7.56
C VAL A 48 -2.21 9.97 8.48
N PRO A 49 -3.25 10.62 7.92
CA PRO A 49 -4.42 11.00 8.72
C PRO A 49 -5.15 9.77 9.28
N ASP A 50 -5.82 9.93 10.41
CA ASP A 50 -6.53 8.83 11.07
C ASP A 50 -7.62 8.20 10.21
N GLU A 51 -8.24 8.98 9.33
CA GLU A 51 -9.31 8.50 8.45
C GLU A 51 -8.80 7.71 7.25
N THR A 52 -7.50 7.64 7.04
CA THR A 52 -6.93 6.89 5.91
C THR A 52 -7.20 5.40 6.06
N VAL A 53 -7.63 4.75 4.99
CA VAL A 53 -7.82 3.30 4.98
C VAL A 53 -6.46 2.62 5.08
N VAL A 54 -6.30 1.78 6.08
CA VAL A 54 -5.08 0.98 6.30
C VAL A 54 -5.49 -0.47 6.48
N VAL A 55 -4.95 -1.35 5.65
CA VAL A 55 -5.12 -2.79 5.77
C VAL A 55 -3.79 -3.39 6.18
N ALA A 56 -3.77 -4.04 7.34
CA ALA A 56 -2.56 -4.64 7.89
C ALA A 56 -2.64 -6.18 7.81
N ARG A 57 -1.53 -6.83 8.13
CA ARG A 57 -1.42 -8.30 8.00
C ARG A 57 -2.52 -9.04 8.77
N GLY A 58 -2.89 -8.57 9.95
CA GLY A 58 -3.90 -9.21 10.78
C GLY A 58 -5.32 -9.03 10.27
N ASP A 59 -5.55 -8.14 9.31
CA ASP A 59 -6.89 -7.86 8.79
C ASP A 59 -7.32 -8.82 7.69
N VAL A 60 -6.43 -9.66 7.21
CA VAL A 60 -6.69 -10.58 6.10
C VAL A 60 -6.16 -11.98 6.42
N ALA A 61 -6.67 -12.98 5.70
CA ALA A 61 -6.32 -14.37 5.94
C ALA A 61 -4.92 -14.72 5.45
N ARG A 62 -4.52 -14.21 4.28
CA ARG A 62 -3.29 -14.61 3.62
C ARG A 62 -2.39 -13.44 3.31
N ALA A 63 -1.07 -13.67 3.49
CA ALA A 63 -0.04 -12.66 3.22
C ALA A 63 0.30 -12.60 1.74
N LYS A 64 1.03 -11.55 1.34
CA LYS A 64 1.64 -11.48 0.01
C LYS A 64 2.51 -12.71 -0.24
N PRO A 65 2.56 -13.23 -1.43
CA PRO A 65 2.06 -12.66 -2.69
C PRO A 65 0.59 -12.92 -2.98
N GLU A 66 -0.18 -13.41 -2.02
CA GLU A 66 -1.62 -13.53 -2.21
C GLU A 66 -2.25 -12.13 -2.27
N PRO A 67 -3.36 -11.96 -3.00
CA PRO A 67 -3.92 -10.63 -3.25
C PRO A 67 -4.76 -10.07 -2.11
N ASP A 68 -4.86 -10.77 -0.99
CA ASP A 68 -5.82 -10.45 0.07
C ASP A 68 -5.72 -9.02 0.58
N LEU A 69 -4.49 -8.53 0.83
CA LEU A 69 -4.29 -7.16 1.34
C LEU A 69 -4.82 -6.11 0.36
N PHE A 70 -4.53 -6.27 -0.92
CA PHE A 70 -4.92 -5.29 -1.93
C PHE A 70 -6.41 -5.36 -2.23
N LEU A 71 -6.97 -6.57 -2.27
CA LEU A 71 -8.41 -6.72 -2.48
C LEU A 71 -9.21 -6.13 -1.33
N ALA A 72 -8.77 -6.36 -0.09
CA ALA A 72 -9.42 -5.79 1.09
C ALA A 72 -9.33 -4.27 1.08
N CYS A 73 -8.19 -3.73 0.67
CA CYS A 73 -8.01 -2.28 0.59
C CYS A 73 -8.94 -1.67 -0.47
N ALA A 74 -9.00 -2.26 -1.65
CA ALA A 74 -9.91 -1.79 -2.71
C ALA A 74 -11.37 -1.83 -2.25
N GLU A 75 -11.76 -2.91 -1.57
CA GLU A 75 -13.12 -3.03 -1.05
C GLU A 75 -13.44 -1.91 -0.07
N ARG A 76 -12.54 -1.63 0.86
CA ARG A 76 -12.74 -0.55 1.83
C ARG A 76 -12.77 0.83 1.19
N LEU A 77 -12.07 1.00 0.08
CA LEU A 77 -12.08 2.25 -0.67
C LEU A 77 -13.30 2.38 -1.57
N GLY A 78 -14.06 1.31 -1.74
CA GLY A 78 -15.20 1.30 -2.65
C GLY A 78 -14.78 1.32 -4.13
N ALA A 79 -13.59 0.82 -4.42
CA ALA A 79 -13.03 0.82 -5.77
C ALA A 79 -12.99 -0.59 -6.36
N GLU A 80 -13.16 -0.68 -7.68
CA GLU A 80 -13.00 -1.96 -8.37
C GLU A 80 -11.51 -2.26 -8.55
N PRO A 81 -11.08 -3.52 -8.35
CA PRO A 81 -9.66 -3.85 -8.50
C PRO A 81 -9.06 -3.44 -9.85
N GLU A 82 -9.82 -3.58 -10.94
CA GLU A 82 -9.34 -3.24 -12.27
C GLU A 82 -9.03 -1.75 -12.42
N ASP A 83 -9.59 -0.92 -11.57
CA ASP A 83 -9.40 0.53 -11.60
C ASP A 83 -8.33 1.00 -10.60
N CYS A 84 -7.66 0.09 -9.93
CA CYS A 84 -6.67 0.41 -8.91
C CYS A 84 -5.24 0.26 -9.40
N TYR A 85 -4.36 1.09 -8.84
CA TYR A 85 -2.92 0.96 -9.01
C TYR A 85 -2.29 0.65 -7.66
N VAL A 86 -1.29 -0.22 -7.69
CA VAL A 86 -0.46 -0.50 -6.52
C VAL A 86 0.91 0.13 -6.74
N VAL A 87 1.35 0.92 -5.78
CA VAL A 87 2.72 1.44 -5.78
C VAL A 87 3.48 0.69 -4.71
N GLY A 88 4.53 -0.01 -5.10
CA GLY A 88 5.30 -0.82 -4.16
C GLY A 88 6.76 -0.93 -4.57
N ASP A 89 7.59 -1.41 -3.66
CA ASP A 89 9.03 -1.50 -3.87
C ASP A 89 9.54 -2.94 -3.83
N ALA A 90 8.69 -3.91 -3.56
CA ALA A 90 9.07 -5.31 -3.49
C ALA A 90 8.40 -6.11 -4.60
N VAL A 91 9.10 -7.15 -5.08
CA VAL A 91 8.55 -8.04 -6.10
C VAL A 91 7.26 -8.71 -5.62
N TRP A 92 7.12 -8.95 -4.32
CA TRP A 92 5.93 -9.54 -3.74
C TRP A 92 4.70 -8.64 -3.88
N ASP A 93 4.91 -7.31 -3.83
CA ASP A 93 3.84 -6.34 -4.07
C ASP A 93 3.35 -6.43 -5.51
N LEU A 94 4.27 -6.54 -6.46
CA LEU A 94 3.92 -6.63 -7.87
C LEU A 94 3.17 -7.91 -8.19
N LEU A 95 3.58 -9.03 -7.60
CA LEU A 95 2.89 -10.30 -7.78
C LEU A 95 1.50 -10.28 -7.16
N ALA A 96 1.37 -9.73 -5.95
CA ALA A 96 0.08 -9.62 -5.29
C ALA A 96 -0.88 -8.70 -6.07
N ALA A 97 -0.36 -7.59 -6.61
CA ALA A 97 -1.15 -6.69 -7.45
C ALA A 97 -1.67 -7.41 -8.69
N ARG A 98 -0.80 -8.17 -9.35
CA ARG A 98 -1.18 -8.94 -10.54
C ARG A 98 -2.29 -9.93 -10.22
N ARG A 99 -2.17 -10.65 -9.10
CA ARG A 99 -3.18 -11.60 -8.67
C ARG A 99 -4.49 -10.93 -8.29
N ALA A 100 -4.43 -9.69 -7.82
CA ALA A 100 -5.61 -8.88 -7.53
C ALA A 100 -6.21 -8.24 -8.78
N ARG A 101 -5.57 -8.39 -9.93
CA ARG A 101 -5.95 -7.76 -11.20
C ARG A 101 -5.84 -6.24 -11.15
N MET A 102 -4.83 -5.77 -10.44
CA MET A 102 -4.50 -4.36 -10.34
C MET A 102 -3.25 -4.05 -11.15
N LEU A 103 -3.15 -2.84 -11.67
CA LEU A 103 -1.91 -2.37 -12.27
C LEU A 103 -0.91 -2.03 -11.16
N SER A 104 0.37 -2.13 -11.45
CA SER A 104 1.38 -1.89 -10.44
C SER A 104 2.50 -1.00 -10.97
N VAL A 105 3.07 -0.23 -10.05
CA VAL A 105 4.24 0.61 -10.31
C VAL A 105 5.31 0.19 -9.30
N GLY A 106 6.42 -0.31 -9.80
CA GLY A 106 7.53 -0.70 -8.94
C GLY A 106 8.45 0.49 -8.67
N LEU A 107 8.97 0.54 -7.45
CA LEU A 107 9.93 1.56 -7.04
C LEU A 107 11.31 0.93 -6.90
N LEU A 108 12.32 1.62 -7.42
CA LEU A 108 13.69 1.12 -7.36
C LEU A 108 14.31 1.23 -5.98
N SER A 109 13.71 2.03 -5.11
CA SER A 109 14.22 2.23 -3.74
C SER A 109 14.22 0.95 -2.88
N GLY A 110 13.59 -0.11 -3.34
CA GLY A 110 13.59 -1.38 -2.65
C GLY A 110 14.85 -2.22 -2.87
N GLY A 111 15.83 -1.72 -3.60
CA GLY A 111 17.05 -2.46 -3.88
C GLY A 111 16.97 -3.35 -5.13
N TYR A 112 15.95 -3.20 -5.93
CA TYR A 112 15.77 -3.94 -7.17
C TYR A 112 16.14 -3.06 -8.37
N GLY A 113 16.81 -3.65 -9.33
CA GLY A 113 17.16 -2.96 -10.58
C GLY A 113 18.30 -1.98 -10.45
N GLU A 114 19.01 -2.02 -9.37
CA GLU A 114 20.18 -1.18 -9.14
C GLU A 114 21.40 -1.73 -9.87
#